data_1946257173e67f52fe350de638c3de06
#
_entry.id   1946257173e67f52fe350de638c3de06
#
_cell.length_a   1.000
_cell.length_b   1.000
_cell.length_c   1.000
_cell.angle_alpha   90.00
_cell.angle_beta   90.00
_cell.angle_gamma   90.00
#
_symmetry.space_group_name_H-M   'P 1'
#
loop_
_entity.id
_entity.type
_entity.pdbx_description
1 polymer ?
#
loop_
_entity_poly.entity_id
_entity_poly.type
_entity_poly.pdbx_seq_one_letter_code
_entity_poly.pdbx_strand_id
1 'polypeptide(L)'
;MLATAGTLLSAVVTVLAVLLGIYTMMLVGRMRGKHGVHAPAVTGAPEFERAFRVQMNTLEQFVLFLPLLWLATVYPVVSGYLAPGLGLIWLVGRVLYASGYMAEAAKRSSGFLIAGVALIGLLVLSIVGIIHAWLVTRPI
;
A
#
# COMPACT_ATOMS: atom_id res chain seq x y z
N MET A 1 -20.19 2.75 -19.50
CA MET A 1 -19.30 1.57 -19.59
C MET A 1 -19.28 0.90 -18.21
N LEU A 2 -19.74 -0.35 -18.10
CA LEU A 2 -19.75 -1.06 -16.83
C LEU A 2 -18.29 -1.38 -16.41
N ALA A 3 -17.96 -1.18 -15.13
CA ALA A 3 -16.65 -1.52 -14.61
C ALA A 3 -16.39 -3.05 -14.72
N THR A 4 -15.20 -3.45 -15.14
CA THR A 4 -14.82 -4.88 -15.14
C THR A 4 -14.67 -5.40 -13.71
N ALA A 5 -14.76 -6.72 -13.53
CA ALA A 5 -14.54 -7.34 -12.21
C ALA A 5 -13.16 -6.98 -11.63
N GLY A 6 -12.12 -6.92 -12.48
CA GLY A 6 -10.78 -6.49 -12.07
C GLY A 6 -10.75 -5.04 -11.56
N THR A 7 -11.43 -4.13 -12.25
CA THR A 7 -11.55 -2.72 -11.82
C THR A 7 -12.27 -2.60 -10.48
N LEU A 8 -13.38 -3.35 -10.29
CA LEU A 8 -14.11 -3.37 -9.02
C LEU A 8 -13.25 -3.91 -7.87
N LEU A 9 -12.48 -4.98 -8.12
CA LEU A 9 -11.56 -5.52 -7.10
C LEU A 9 -10.44 -4.53 -6.76
N SER A 10 -9.88 -3.80 -7.73
CA SER A 10 -8.90 -2.75 -7.47
C SER A 10 -9.50 -1.59 -6.65
N ALA A 11 -10.77 -1.26 -6.90
CA ALA A 11 -11.48 -0.29 -6.07
C ALA A 11 -11.66 -0.79 -4.62
N VAL A 12 -12.01 -2.05 -4.42
CA VAL A 12 -12.09 -2.66 -3.07
C VAL A 12 -10.73 -2.62 -2.39
N VAL A 13 -9.65 -3.00 -3.08
CA VAL A 13 -8.28 -2.91 -2.55
C VAL A 13 -7.93 -1.48 -2.15
N THR A 14 -8.32 -0.49 -2.96
CA THR A 14 -8.11 0.93 -2.65
C THR A 14 -8.83 1.33 -1.35
N VAL A 15 -10.09 0.93 -1.17
CA VAL A 15 -10.84 1.19 0.07
C VAL A 15 -10.15 0.54 1.27
N LEU A 16 -9.73 -0.72 1.15
CA LEU A 16 -9.00 -1.41 2.22
C LEU A 16 -7.67 -0.73 2.56
N ALA A 17 -6.95 -0.22 1.56
CA ALA A 17 -5.73 0.56 1.78
C ALA A 17 -6.03 1.87 2.54
N VAL A 18 -7.09 2.58 2.18
CA VAL A 18 -7.53 3.79 2.91
C VAL A 18 -7.90 3.45 4.36
N LEU A 19 -8.62 2.36 4.60
CA LEU A 19 -8.94 1.91 5.95
C LEU A 19 -7.68 1.59 6.77
N LEU A 20 -6.67 0.97 6.15
CA LEU A 20 -5.37 0.77 6.79
C LEU A 20 -4.70 2.11 7.14
N GLY A 21 -4.75 3.10 6.24
CA GLY A 21 -4.25 4.45 6.51
C GLY A 21 -4.94 5.09 7.71
N ILE A 22 -6.27 5.03 7.77
CA ILE A 22 -7.07 5.52 8.91
C ILE A 22 -6.67 4.79 10.20
N TYR A 23 -6.52 3.47 10.16
CA TYR A 23 -6.07 2.68 11.30
C TYR A 23 -4.72 3.17 11.84
N THR A 24 -3.73 3.42 10.96
CA THR A 24 -2.41 3.89 11.40
C THR A 24 -2.46 5.31 11.99
N MET A 25 -3.32 6.18 11.48
CA MET A 25 -3.59 7.50 12.05
C MET A 25 -4.18 7.39 13.47
N MET A 26 -5.18 6.53 13.64
CA MET A 26 -5.81 6.28 14.95
C MET A 26 -4.80 5.67 15.94
N LEU A 27 -3.91 4.80 15.46
CA LEU A 27 -2.85 4.19 16.28
C LEU A 27 -1.92 5.28 16.85
N VAL A 28 -1.46 6.22 16.03
CA VAL A 28 -0.65 7.36 16.49
C VAL A 28 -1.40 8.21 17.52
N GLY A 29 -2.68 8.53 17.26
CA GLY A 29 -3.51 9.27 18.21
C GLY A 29 -3.63 8.58 19.57
N ARG A 30 -3.85 7.25 19.57
CA ARG A 30 -3.88 6.45 20.81
C ARG A 30 -2.55 6.49 21.57
N MET A 31 -1.43 6.34 20.86
CA MET A 31 -0.10 6.35 21.47
C MET A 31 0.26 7.74 22.01
N ARG A 32 -0.18 8.82 21.35
CA ARG A 32 -0.06 10.19 21.90
C ARG A 32 -0.79 10.31 23.23
N GLY A 33 -2.05 9.88 23.29
CA GLY A 33 -2.84 9.93 24.52
C GLY A 33 -2.24 9.05 25.63
N LYS A 34 -1.81 7.82 25.30
CA LYS A 34 -1.22 6.87 26.27
C LYS A 34 0.07 7.41 26.91
N HIS A 35 0.92 8.09 26.14
CA HIS A 35 2.26 8.50 26.57
C HIS A 35 2.40 10.01 26.81
N GLY A 36 1.31 10.78 26.74
CA GLY A 36 1.34 12.23 26.96
C GLY A 36 2.17 13.01 25.94
N VAL A 37 2.32 12.50 24.70
CA VAL A 37 3.09 13.17 23.64
C VAL A 37 2.20 14.14 22.90
N HIS A 38 2.37 15.44 23.18
CA HIS A 38 1.60 16.49 22.52
C HIS A 38 2.13 16.85 21.13
N ALA A 39 1.22 17.23 20.22
CA ALA A 39 1.62 17.80 18.94
C ALA A 39 2.34 19.14 19.15
N PRO A 40 3.34 19.50 18.34
CA PRO A 40 3.81 18.86 17.11
C PRO A 40 4.93 17.81 17.31
N ALA A 41 5.22 17.39 18.55
CA ALA A 41 6.32 16.45 18.82
C ALA A 41 6.18 15.15 18.02
N VAL A 42 7.29 14.69 17.44
CA VAL A 42 7.39 13.44 16.65
C VAL A 42 8.30 12.42 17.32
N THR A 43 8.89 12.79 18.47
CA THR A 43 9.73 11.96 19.34
C THR A 43 9.07 11.83 20.71
N GLY A 44 9.40 10.76 21.44
CA GLY A 44 8.88 10.50 22.79
C GLY A 44 9.04 9.04 23.19
N ALA A 45 8.03 8.46 23.81
CA ALA A 45 8.07 7.06 24.21
C ALA A 45 8.27 6.13 23.00
N PRO A 46 9.07 5.03 23.13
CA PRO A 46 9.37 4.14 22.01
C PRO A 46 8.13 3.55 21.31
N GLU A 47 7.05 3.26 22.03
CA GLU A 47 5.79 2.79 21.43
C GLU A 47 5.15 3.87 20.53
N PHE A 48 5.17 5.14 20.96
CA PHE A 48 4.68 6.24 20.15
C PHE A 48 5.52 6.41 18.89
N GLU A 49 6.86 6.37 19.02
CA GLU A 49 7.75 6.51 17.85
C GLU A 49 7.54 5.39 16.84
N ARG A 50 7.33 4.14 17.31
CA ARG A 50 7.00 3.02 16.41
C ARG A 50 5.68 3.26 15.66
N ALA A 51 4.63 3.68 16.36
CA ALA A 51 3.35 4.00 15.74
C ALA A 51 3.48 5.12 14.70
N PHE A 52 4.21 6.18 15.03
CA PHE A 52 4.48 7.29 14.13
C PHE A 52 5.24 6.83 12.87
N ARG A 53 6.26 5.99 13.03
CA ARG A 53 7.01 5.41 11.90
C ARG A 53 6.15 4.49 11.04
N VAL A 54 5.27 3.69 11.63
CA VAL A 54 4.31 2.85 10.90
C VAL A 54 3.39 3.72 10.04
N GLN A 55 2.84 4.80 10.58
CA GLN A 55 1.99 5.73 9.84
C GLN A 55 2.75 6.39 8.68
N MET A 56 3.90 7.01 8.98
CA MET A 56 4.67 7.73 7.95
C MET A 56 5.09 6.81 6.81
N ASN A 57 5.65 5.63 7.12
CA ASN A 57 6.04 4.68 6.08
C ASN A 57 4.83 4.12 5.29
N THR A 58 3.64 4.04 5.90
CA THR A 58 2.43 3.66 5.17
C THR A 58 2.00 4.74 4.18
N LEU A 59 2.09 6.02 4.57
CA LEU A 59 1.81 7.15 3.68
C LEU A 59 2.81 7.25 2.53
N GLU A 60 4.10 7.06 2.80
CA GLU A 60 5.14 6.99 1.77
C GLU A 60 4.84 5.90 0.73
N GLN A 61 4.44 4.73 1.19
CA GLN A 61 4.06 3.63 0.31
C GLN A 61 2.80 3.93 -0.52
N PHE A 62 1.82 4.68 -0.01
CA PHE A 62 0.62 5.04 -0.77
C PHE A 62 0.91 5.86 -2.00
N VAL A 63 1.91 6.76 -1.93
CA VAL A 63 2.33 7.59 -3.06
C VAL A 63 2.79 6.73 -4.25
N LEU A 64 3.37 5.56 -3.99
CA LEU A 64 3.81 4.61 -5.00
C LEU A 64 2.72 3.58 -5.35
N PHE A 65 2.08 3.03 -4.34
CA PHE A 65 1.15 1.91 -4.47
C PHE A 65 -0.11 2.26 -5.25
N LEU A 66 -0.79 3.35 -4.90
CA LEU A 66 -2.08 3.69 -5.50
C LEU A 66 -1.96 3.99 -7.00
N PRO A 67 -1.00 4.82 -7.47
CA PRO A 67 -0.82 5.02 -8.90
C PRO A 67 -0.49 3.72 -9.64
N LEU A 68 0.39 2.87 -9.10
CA LEU A 68 0.77 1.62 -9.75
C LEU A 68 -0.37 0.61 -9.80
N LEU A 69 -1.18 0.50 -8.75
CA LEU A 69 -2.38 -0.34 -8.73
C LEU A 69 -3.33 0.05 -9.88
N TRP A 70 -3.58 1.35 -10.02
CA TRP A 70 -4.52 1.83 -11.03
C TRP A 70 -3.94 1.79 -12.44
N LEU A 71 -2.65 2.08 -12.64
CA LEU A 71 -2.00 1.92 -13.95
C LEU A 71 -2.04 0.47 -14.41
N ALA A 72 -1.69 -0.49 -13.54
CA ALA A 72 -1.75 -1.91 -13.86
C ALA A 72 -3.19 -2.41 -14.09
N THR A 73 -4.19 -1.77 -13.47
CA THR A 73 -5.62 -2.08 -13.66
C THR A 73 -6.14 -1.57 -15.00
N VAL A 74 -5.75 -0.35 -15.37
CA VAL A 74 -6.22 0.31 -16.62
C VAL A 74 -5.53 -0.28 -17.85
N TYR A 75 -4.28 -0.72 -17.72
CA TYR A 75 -3.47 -1.31 -18.80
C TYR A 75 -3.15 -2.80 -18.51
N PRO A 76 -4.17 -3.69 -18.48
CA PRO A 76 -3.95 -5.10 -18.17
C PRO A 76 -3.19 -5.80 -19.30
N VAL A 77 -2.18 -6.61 -18.96
CA VAL A 77 -1.37 -7.37 -19.96
C VAL A 77 -2.00 -8.73 -20.28
N VAL A 78 -2.33 -9.50 -19.25
CA VAL A 78 -2.81 -10.89 -19.37
C VAL A 78 -4.19 -11.05 -18.76
N SER A 79 -4.40 -10.54 -17.56
CA SER A 79 -5.64 -10.68 -16.81
C SER A 79 -5.91 -9.46 -15.94
N GLY A 80 -7.14 -8.98 -15.94
CA GLY A 80 -7.59 -7.90 -15.07
C GLY A 80 -7.51 -8.21 -13.57
N TYR A 81 -7.25 -9.46 -13.18
CA TYR A 81 -7.14 -9.87 -11.79
C TYR A 81 -5.73 -9.77 -11.20
N LEU A 82 -4.68 -9.62 -12.03
CA LEU A 82 -3.30 -9.57 -11.55
C LEU A 82 -3.03 -8.33 -10.68
N ALA A 83 -3.48 -7.17 -11.13
CA ALA A 83 -3.28 -5.93 -10.37
C ALA A 83 -3.94 -5.96 -8.99
N PRO A 84 -5.25 -6.25 -8.85
CA PRO A 84 -5.88 -6.37 -7.52
C PRO A 84 -5.30 -7.53 -6.69
N GLY A 85 -4.86 -8.63 -7.31
CA GLY A 85 -4.20 -9.73 -6.59
C GLY A 85 -2.90 -9.28 -5.93
N LEU A 86 -2.02 -8.58 -6.67
CA LEU A 86 -0.81 -7.98 -6.08
C LEU A 86 -1.16 -6.89 -5.05
N GLY A 87 -2.22 -6.15 -5.27
CA GLY A 87 -2.72 -5.17 -4.29
C GLY A 87 -3.11 -5.81 -2.95
N LEU A 88 -3.77 -6.98 -2.97
CA LEU A 88 -4.08 -7.73 -1.76
C LEU A 88 -2.81 -8.25 -1.06
N ILE A 89 -1.83 -8.75 -1.83
CA ILE A 89 -0.53 -9.17 -1.27
C ILE A 89 0.18 -7.97 -0.61
N TRP A 90 0.15 -6.80 -1.25
CA TRP A 90 0.68 -5.58 -0.66
C TRP A 90 -0.02 -5.23 0.67
N LEU A 91 -1.36 -5.29 0.72
CA LEU A 91 -2.14 -5.04 1.95
C LEU A 91 -1.74 -5.99 3.08
N VAL A 92 -1.66 -7.30 2.79
CA VAL A 92 -1.20 -8.30 3.77
C VAL A 92 0.20 -7.94 4.28
N GLY A 93 1.12 -7.63 3.37
CA GLY A 93 2.47 -7.19 3.74
C GLY A 93 2.46 -5.95 4.63
N ARG A 94 1.58 -4.97 4.37
CA ARG A 94 1.48 -3.76 5.20
C ARG A 94 0.90 -4.02 6.59
N VAL A 95 -0.08 -4.91 6.70
CA VAL A 95 -0.64 -5.32 8.01
C VAL A 95 0.43 -6.05 8.82
N LEU A 96 1.18 -6.98 8.21
CA LEU A 96 2.29 -7.69 8.86
C LEU A 96 3.43 -6.72 9.27
N TYR A 97 3.74 -5.75 8.41
CA TYR A 97 4.70 -4.69 8.74
C TYR A 97 4.27 -3.89 9.96
N ALA A 98 3.03 -3.41 9.97
CA ALA A 98 2.51 -2.58 11.06
C ALA A 98 2.48 -3.35 12.39
N SER A 99 1.94 -4.57 12.40
CA SER A 99 1.86 -5.40 13.60
C SER A 99 3.25 -5.82 14.11
N GLY A 100 4.15 -6.24 13.21
CA GLY A 100 5.52 -6.59 13.54
C GLY A 100 6.30 -5.41 14.13
N TYR A 101 6.21 -4.24 13.49
CA TYR A 101 6.91 -3.04 13.95
C TYR A 101 6.42 -2.57 15.32
N MET A 102 5.10 -2.67 15.59
CA MET A 102 4.53 -2.31 16.89
C MET A 102 5.02 -3.24 18.00
N ALA A 103 5.16 -4.53 17.70
CA ALA A 103 5.69 -5.51 18.66
C ALA A 103 7.19 -5.27 18.91
N GLU A 104 7.98 -5.19 17.84
CA GLU A 104 9.43 -5.00 17.90
C GLU A 104 9.95 -4.46 16.56
N ALA A 105 10.83 -3.46 16.57
CA ALA A 105 11.31 -2.82 15.35
C ALA A 105 11.96 -3.80 14.34
N ALA A 106 12.61 -4.88 14.82
CA ALA A 106 13.23 -5.89 13.97
C ALA A 106 12.20 -6.78 13.25
N LYS A 107 11.02 -6.99 13.83
CA LYS A 107 9.96 -7.88 13.26
C LYS A 107 9.22 -7.30 12.05
N ARG A 108 9.54 -6.07 11.64
CA ARG A 108 8.95 -5.42 10.46
C ARG A 108 9.38 -6.03 9.13
N SER A 109 10.52 -6.74 9.09
CA SER A 109 11.27 -7.09 7.86
C SER A 109 10.46 -7.95 6.89
N SER A 110 9.74 -8.97 7.39
CA SER A 110 8.93 -9.85 6.54
C SER A 110 7.77 -9.10 5.86
N GLY A 111 7.03 -8.29 6.61
CA GLY A 111 5.95 -7.49 6.06
C GLY A 111 6.44 -6.44 5.07
N PHE A 112 7.59 -5.81 5.33
CA PHE A 112 8.22 -4.88 4.42
C PHE A 112 8.62 -5.55 3.10
N LEU A 113 9.22 -6.74 3.16
CA LEU A 113 9.63 -7.50 1.99
C LEU A 113 8.42 -7.92 1.13
N ILE A 114 7.36 -8.47 1.76
CA ILE A 114 6.14 -8.89 1.05
C ILE A 114 5.51 -7.69 0.32
N ALA A 115 5.34 -6.56 1.00
CA ALA A 115 4.79 -5.36 0.39
C ALA A 115 5.70 -4.82 -0.73
N GLY A 116 7.01 -4.86 -0.54
CA GLY A 116 7.99 -4.41 -1.53
C GLY A 116 7.96 -5.25 -2.81
N VAL A 117 7.91 -6.57 -2.68
CA VAL A 117 7.79 -7.49 -3.84
C VAL A 117 6.49 -7.23 -4.62
N ALA A 118 5.36 -7.08 -3.91
CA ALA A 118 4.09 -6.76 -4.55
C ALA A 118 4.14 -5.41 -5.29
N LEU A 119 4.77 -4.40 -4.70
CA LEU A 119 4.94 -3.07 -5.31
C LEU A 119 5.79 -3.13 -6.59
N ILE A 120 6.90 -3.89 -6.57
CA ILE A 120 7.73 -4.13 -7.75
C ILE A 120 6.93 -4.86 -8.83
N GLY A 121 6.13 -5.86 -8.45
CA GLY A 121 5.22 -6.56 -9.38
C GLY A 121 4.24 -5.61 -10.05
N LEU A 122 3.61 -4.70 -9.29
CA LEU A 122 2.72 -3.68 -9.85
C LEU A 122 3.46 -2.72 -10.80
N LEU A 123 4.68 -2.33 -10.47
CA LEU A 123 5.51 -1.48 -11.34
C LEU A 123 5.79 -2.18 -12.68
N VAL A 124 6.21 -3.44 -12.64
CA VAL A 124 6.47 -4.23 -13.85
C VAL A 124 5.19 -4.38 -14.69
N LEU A 125 4.05 -4.73 -14.07
CA LEU A 125 2.78 -4.83 -14.78
C LEU A 125 2.37 -3.49 -15.41
N SER A 126 2.56 -2.37 -14.71
CA SER A 126 2.26 -1.04 -15.23
C SER A 126 3.09 -0.70 -16.46
N ILE A 127 4.42 -0.92 -16.39
CA ILE A 127 5.33 -0.63 -17.50
C ILE A 127 4.99 -1.50 -18.72
N VAL A 128 4.85 -2.81 -18.52
CA VAL A 128 4.55 -3.76 -19.61
C VAL A 128 3.18 -3.47 -20.21
N GLY A 129 2.18 -3.17 -19.37
CA GLY A 129 0.83 -2.84 -19.82
C GLY A 129 0.77 -1.58 -20.65
N ILE A 130 1.47 -0.52 -20.26
CA ILE A 130 1.54 0.74 -21.01
C ILE A 130 2.25 0.52 -22.35
N ILE A 131 3.38 -0.19 -22.36
CA ILE A 131 4.10 -0.51 -23.61
C ILE A 131 3.22 -1.34 -24.56
N HIS A 132 2.55 -2.37 -24.04
CA HIS A 132 1.63 -3.19 -24.84
C HIS A 132 0.50 -2.33 -25.44
N ALA A 133 -0.16 -1.53 -24.63
CA ALA A 133 -1.23 -0.64 -25.09
C ALA A 133 -0.73 0.33 -26.19
N TRP A 134 0.46 0.91 -26.00
CA TRP A 134 1.03 1.84 -26.99
C TRP A 134 1.37 1.15 -28.32
N LEU A 135 1.88 -0.09 -28.29
CA LEU A 135 2.16 -0.86 -29.53
C LEU A 135 0.90 -1.23 -30.29
N VAL A 136 -0.18 -1.59 -29.58
CA VAL A 136 -1.47 -1.99 -30.20
C VAL A 136 -2.25 -0.78 -30.74
N THR A 137 -2.10 0.40 -30.15
CA THR A 137 -2.83 1.60 -30.58
C THR A 137 -2.11 2.41 -31.67
N ARG A 138 -0.91 2.02 -32.10
CA ARG A 138 -0.25 2.70 -33.22
C ARG A 138 -1.03 2.49 -34.51
N PRO A 139 -1.44 3.57 -35.22
CA PRO A 139 -1.95 3.44 -36.57
C PRO A 139 -0.83 2.88 -37.48
N ILE A 140 -1.16 1.89 -38.30
CA ILE A 140 -0.30 1.36 -39.37
C ILE A 140 -0.19 2.44 -40.47
#